data_2fa0139de5408b71cb1290fef461edad
#
_entry.id   2fa0139de5408b71cb1290fef461edad
#
_cell.length_a   1.000
_cell.length_b   1.000
_cell.length_c   1.000
_cell.angle_alpha   90.00
_cell.angle_beta   90.00
_cell.angle_gamma   90.00
#
_symmetry.space_group_name_H-M   'P 1'
#
loop_
_entity.id
_entity.type
_entity.pdbx_description
1 polymer ?
#
loop_
_entity_poly.entity_id
_entity_poly.type
_entity_poly.pdbx_seq_one_letter_code
_entity_poly.pdbx_strand_id
1 'polypeptide(L)'
;MTRATEFSTGGLVRGGALAAIVSGLPSTAWALLTGADPLAAARAAGTLLPRRGERPSLVGGVIVHIGVSAAWTTAFGLAARRWRFGAVRGALAGLAIATLDLCFLGRRFPPIAALPQGAQWADHVAFGAVLGWALRPVPSHALPCSGSWV
;
A
#
# COMPACT_ATOMS: atom_id res chain seq x y z
N MET A 1 -2.07 -5.36 -31.21
CA MET A 1 -1.02 -4.62 -30.45
C MET A 1 -1.73 -3.82 -29.37
N THR A 2 -1.73 -4.32 -28.13
CA THR A 2 -2.33 -3.63 -26.97
C THR A 2 -1.42 -2.48 -26.58
N ARG A 3 -1.92 -1.23 -26.71
CA ARG A 3 -1.22 -0.06 -26.16
C ARG A 3 -0.98 -0.29 -24.68
N ALA A 4 0.29 -0.36 -24.30
CA ALA A 4 0.67 -0.27 -22.89
C ALA A 4 0.07 1.02 -22.33
N THR A 5 -0.72 0.91 -21.28
CA THR A 5 -1.23 2.09 -20.55
C THR A 5 -0.01 2.77 -19.91
N GLU A 6 0.44 3.86 -20.51
CA GLU A 6 1.52 4.67 -19.95
C GLU A 6 0.97 5.39 -18.72
N PHE A 7 1.21 4.80 -17.55
CA PHE A 7 1.05 5.52 -16.29
C PHE A 7 2.19 6.54 -16.19
N SER A 8 1.85 7.81 -15.94
CA SER A 8 2.89 8.80 -15.67
C SER A 8 3.56 8.45 -14.33
N THR A 9 4.88 8.61 -14.27
CA THR A 9 5.65 8.41 -13.02
C THR A 9 5.06 9.24 -11.87
N GLY A 10 4.60 10.48 -12.18
CA GLY A 10 3.93 11.32 -11.19
C GLY A 10 2.61 10.74 -10.67
N GLY A 11 1.84 10.07 -11.53
CA GLY A 11 0.60 9.37 -11.12
C GLY A 11 0.90 8.18 -10.19
N LEU A 12 1.95 7.41 -10.49
CA LEU A 12 2.39 6.30 -9.66
C LEU A 12 2.84 6.77 -8.26
N VAL A 13 3.64 7.82 -8.20
CA VAL A 13 4.13 8.38 -6.93
C VAL A 13 2.98 8.92 -6.08
N ARG A 14 2.05 9.68 -6.68
CA ARG A 14 0.87 10.20 -5.96
C ARG A 14 -0.03 9.06 -5.46
N GLY A 15 -0.29 8.06 -6.29
CA GLY A 15 -1.08 6.88 -5.91
C GLY A 15 -0.42 6.10 -4.78
N GLY A 16 0.88 5.89 -4.83
CA GLY A 16 1.66 5.24 -3.78
C GLY A 16 1.68 6.02 -2.47
N ALA A 17 1.86 7.34 -2.52
CA ALA A 17 1.81 8.19 -1.33
C ALA A 17 0.42 8.16 -0.67
N LEU A 18 -0.65 8.26 -1.47
CA LEU A 18 -2.01 8.15 -0.97
C LEU A 18 -2.27 6.78 -0.34
N ALA A 19 -1.87 5.70 -1.01
CA ALA A 19 -2.01 4.35 -0.48
C ALA A 19 -1.25 4.16 0.84
N ALA A 20 -0.03 4.68 0.94
CA ALA A 20 0.77 4.63 2.16
C ALA A 20 0.11 5.36 3.34
N ILE A 21 -0.50 6.52 3.09
CA ILE A 21 -1.21 7.29 4.14
C ILE A 21 -2.49 6.56 4.56
N VAL A 22 -3.30 6.13 3.60
CA VAL A 22 -4.61 5.52 3.87
C VAL A 22 -4.47 4.13 4.50
N SER A 23 -3.40 3.39 4.16
CA SER A 23 -3.19 2.04 4.67
C SER A 23 -3.07 1.95 6.19
N GLY A 24 -2.62 2.99 6.88
CA GLY A 24 -2.55 2.99 8.34
C GLY A 24 -3.88 3.28 9.07
N LEU A 25 -4.94 3.62 8.34
CA LEU A 25 -6.22 4.00 8.97
C LEU A 25 -6.91 2.82 9.68
N PRO A 26 -6.97 1.59 9.15
CA PRO A 26 -7.63 0.47 9.83
C PRO A 26 -6.99 0.14 11.19
N SER A 27 -5.68 0.02 11.26
CA SER A 27 -5.00 -0.28 12.53
C SER A 27 -5.07 0.89 13.52
N THR A 28 -5.00 2.13 13.04
CA THR A 28 -5.18 3.32 13.86
C THR A 28 -6.61 3.39 14.42
N ALA A 29 -7.62 3.17 13.59
CA ALA A 29 -9.01 3.13 14.01
C ALA A 29 -9.27 2.02 15.05
N TRP A 30 -8.74 0.82 14.80
CA TRP A 30 -8.80 -0.27 15.75
C TRP A 30 -8.20 0.12 17.11
N ALA A 31 -7.00 0.71 17.11
CA ALA A 31 -6.33 1.12 18.34
C ALA A 31 -7.15 2.16 19.11
N LEU A 32 -7.69 3.17 18.44
CA LEU A 32 -8.52 4.20 19.08
C LEU A 32 -9.81 3.62 19.66
N LEU A 33 -10.46 2.70 18.96
CA LEU A 33 -11.71 2.06 19.41
C LEU A 33 -11.51 1.12 20.60
N THR A 34 -10.33 0.52 20.73
CA THR A 34 -10.00 -0.43 21.80
C THR A 34 -9.21 0.17 22.96
N GLY A 35 -8.87 1.46 22.87
CA GLY A 35 -8.00 2.12 23.87
C GLY A 35 -6.54 1.68 23.79
N ALA A 36 -6.11 1.05 22.70
CA ALA A 36 -4.73 0.66 22.48
C ALA A 36 -3.89 1.83 21.95
N ASP A 37 -2.56 1.64 21.92
CA ASP A 37 -1.65 2.65 21.40
C ASP A 37 -1.71 2.74 19.86
N PRO A 38 -2.17 3.86 19.27
CA PRO A 38 -2.29 4.02 17.82
C PRO A 38 -0.92 4.05 17.09
N LEU A 39 0.18 4.21 17.82
CA LEU A 39 1.53 4.19 17.25
C LEU A 39 2.23 2.83 17.43
N ALA A 40 1.57 1.84 18.02
CA ALA A 40 2.17 0.52 18.27
C ALA A 40 2.67 -0.14 16.98
N ALA A 41 1.86 -0.13 15.92
CA ALA A 41 2.23 -0.71 14.63
C ALA A 41 3.44 0.00 14.00
N ALA A 42 3.45 1.33 14.03
CA ALA A 42 4.56 2.11 13.52
C ALA A 42 5.86 1.84 14.30
N ARG A 43 5.79 1.77 15.64
CA ARG A 43 6.97 1.44 16.46
C ARG A 43 7.45 0.01 16.21
N ALA A 44 6.55 -0.95 16.11
CA ALA A 44 6.88 -2.35 15.84
C ALA A 44 7.59 -2.50 14.48
N ALA A 45 7.13 -1.81 13.43
CA ALA A 45 7.79 -1.82 12.13
C ALA A 45 9.25 -1.36 12.19
N GLY A 46 9.60 -0.48 13.14
CA GLY A 46 10.98 -0.03 13.35
C GLY A 46 11.97 -1.14 13.72
N THR A 47 11.48 -2.28 14.21
CA THR A 47 12.32 -3.45 14.52
C THR A 47 12.88 -4.14 13.27
N LEU A 48 12.32 -3.87 12.09
CA LEU A 48 12.80 -4.39 10.81
C LEU A 48 14.12 -3.74 10.36
N LEU A 49 14.52 -2.62 10.97
CA LEU A 49 15.80 -1.98 10.61
C LEU A 49 16.99 -2.79 11.13
N PRO A 50 17.97 -3.10 10.26
CA PRO A 50 19.20 -3.76 10.67
C PRO A 50 19.93 -3.00 11.80
N ARG A 51 20.56 -3.73 12.71
CA ARG A 51 21.36 -3.20 13.84
C ARG A 51 20.60 -2.49 14.96
N ARG A 52 19.28 -2.33 14.89
CA ARG A 52 18.48 -1.78 16.01
C ARG A 52 18.02 -2.83 17.00
N GLY A 53 18.20 -4.11 16.67
CA GLY A 53 17.68 -5.21 17.48
C GLY A 53 16.15 -5.16 17.57
N GLU A 54 15.59 -5.82 18.55
CA GLU A 54 14.14 -5.90 18.75
C GLU A 54 13.52 -4.64 19.42
N ARG A 55 14.22 -3.50 19.37
CA ARG A 55 13.75 -2.27 20.02
C ARG A 55 12.77 -1.50 19.14
N PRO A 56 11.49 -1.40 19.52
CA PRO A 56 10.50 -0.61 18.79
C PRO A 56 10.94 0.87 18.69
N SER A 57 10.79 1.46 17.49
CA SER A 57 11.21 2.84 17.22
C SER A 57 10.26 3.51 16.23
N LEU A 58 9.69 4.64 16.60
CA LEU A 58 8.79 5.39 15.72
C LEU A 58 9.52 5.90 14.47
N VAL A 59 10.72 6.48 14.64
CA VAL A 59 11.53 6.96 13.51
C VAL A 59 11.91 5.80 12.59
N GLY A 60 12.33 4.66 13.18
CA GLY A 60 12.59 3.44 12.42
C GLY A 60 11.36 2.95 11.67
N GLY A 61 10.20 2.97 12.32
CA GLY A 61 8.94 2.58 11.72
C GLY A 61 8.55 3.44 10.52
N VAL A 62 8.69 4.75 10.63
CA VAL A 62 8.43 5.68 9.51
C VAL A 62 9.35 5.37 8.32
N ILE A 63 10.65 5.17 8.57
CA ILE A 63 11.62 4.82 7.51
C ILE A 63 11.23 3.50 6.82
N VAL A 64 10.92 2.47 7.61
CA VAL A 64 10.49 1.16 7.09
C VAL A 64 9.20 1.30 6.30
N HIS A 65 8.21 2.01 6.84
CA HIS A 65 6.92 2.20 6.17
C HIS A 65 7.07 2.89 4.82
N ILE A 66 7.85 3.95 4.74
CA ILE A 66 8.14 4.64 3.48
C ILE A 66 8.86 3.69 2.50
N GLY A 67 9.88 2.99 2.96
CA GLY A 67 10.67 2.07 2.12
C GLY A 67 9.84 0.92 1.57
N VAL A 68 9.06 0.25 2.41
CA VAL A 68 8.19 -0.86 2.01
C VAL A 68 7.06 -0.39 1.10
N SER A 69 6.43 0.75 1.42
CA SER A 69 5.39 1.35 0.56
C SER A 69 5.94 1.73 -0.81
N ALA A 70 7.15 2.30 -0.90
CA ALA A 70 7.80 2.62 -2.17
C ALA A 70 8.13 1.35 -2.97
N ALA A 71 8.63 0.30 -2.32
CA ALA A 71 8.94 -0.98 -2.97
C ALA A 71 7.68 -1.62 -3.56
N TRP A 72 6.60 -1.73 -2.78
CA TRP A 72 5.33 -2.28 -3.25
C TRP A 72 4.68 -1.40 -4.32
N THR A 73 4.73 -0.06 -4.20
CA THR A 73 4.26 0.86 -5.25
C THR A 73 4.99 0.61 -6.56
N THR A 74 6.30 0.43 -6.51
CA THR A 74 7.11 0.11 -7.70
C THR A 74 6.72 -1.23 -8.29
N ALA A 75 6.54 -2.27 -7.47
CA ALA A 75 6.10 -3.60 -7.91
C ALA A 75 4.73 -3.54 -8.61
N PHE A 76 3.76 -2.80 -8.04
CA PHE A 76 2.46 -2.56 -8.67
C PHE A 76 2.59 -1.82 -10.00
N GLY A 77 3.43 -0.78 -10.06
CA GLY A 77 3.69 -0.03 -11.30
C GLY A 77 4.25 -0.92 -12.41
N LEU A 78 5.17 -1.82 -12.08
CA LEU A 78 5.71 -2.81 -13.02
C LEU A 78 4.64 -3.81 -13.45
N ALA A 79 3.85 -4.33 -12.53
CA ALA A 79 2.76 -5.25 -12.80
C ALA A 79 1.65 -4.61 -13.66
N ALA A 80 1.37 -3.31 -13.45
CA ALA A 80 0.37 -2.57 -14.20
C ALA A 80 0.71 -2.39 -15.69
N ARG A 81 1.97 -2.59 -16.08
CA ARG A 81 2.37 -2.64 -17.49
C ARG A 81 1.82 -3.87 -18.24
N ARG A 82 1.53 -4.94 -17.49
CA ARG A 82 1.07 -6.23 -18.03
C ARG A 82 -0.40 -6.51 -17.72
N TRP A 83 -0.88 -6.04 -16.57
CA TRP A 83 -2.21 -6.34 -16.05
C TRP A 83 -2.98 -5.06 -15.73
N ARG A 84 -4.27 -5.06 -16.06
CA ARG A 84 -5.16 -3.94 -15.70
C ARG A 84 -5.52 -4.05 -14.23
N PHE A 85 -5.16 -3.03 -13.45
CA PHE A 85 -5.54 -2.92 -12.05
C PHE A 85 -6.88 -2.19 -11.89
N GLY A 86 -7.44 -2.33 -10.72
CA GLY A 86 -8.60 -1.66 -10.16
C GLY A 86 -8.64 -1.98 -8.68
N ALA A 87 -9.55 -1.39 -7.91
CA ALA A 87 -9.59 -1.54 -6.45
C ALA A 87 -9.64 -3.01 -6.00
N VAL A 88 -10.47 -3.84 -6.63
CA VAL A 88 -10.62 -5.26 -6.25
C VAL A 88 -9.32 -6.06 -6.48
N ARG A 89 -8.72 -5.94 -7.66
CA ARG A 89 -7.45 -6.63 -7.95
C ARG A 89 -6.32 -6.09 -7.08
N GLY A 90 -6.35 -4.79 -6.78
CA GLY A 90 -5.45 -4.18 -5.82
C GLY A 90 -5.62 -4.75 -4.42
N ALA A 91 -6.86 -4.87 -3.93
CA ALA A 91 -7.15 -5.48 -2.63
C ALA A 91 -6.65 -6.94 -2.54
N LEU A 92 -6.86 -7.74 -3.59
CA LEU A 92 -6.34 -9.12 -3.65
C LEU A 92 -4.80 -9.15 -3.62
N ALA A 93 -4.14 -8.23 -4.32
CA ALA A 93 -2.69 -8.08 -4.23
C ALA A 93 -2.27 -7.63 -2.82
N GLY A 94 -3.03 -6.76 -2.16
CA GLY A 94 -2.83 -6.38 -0.76
C GLY A 94 -2.90 -7.58 0.20
N LEU A 95 -3.84 -8.51 -0.03
CA LEU A 95 -3.90 -9.78 0.73
C LEU A 95 -2.63 -10.64 0.52
N ALA A 96 -2.13 -10.71 -0.71
CA ALA A 96 -0.88 -11.42 -0.99
C ALA A 96 0.31 -10.77 -0.28
N ILE A 97 0.38 -9.44 -0.27
CA ILE A 97 1.39 -8.67 0.48
C ILE A 97 1.27 -8.97 1.98
N ALA A 98 0.06 -8.91 2.56
CA ALA A 98 -0.17 -9.22 3.96
C ALA A 98 0.33 -10.62 4.31
N THR A 99 0.09 -11.60 3.44
CA THR A 99 0.60 -12.96 3.63
C THR A 99 2.12 -12.98 3.72
N LEU A 100 2.81 -12.29 2.79
CA LEU A 100 4.27 -12.23 2.79
C LEU A 100 4.81 -11.48 4.01
N ASP A 101 4.25 -10.30 4.30
CA ASP A 101 4.77 -9.42 5.33
C ASP A 101 4.42 -9.89 6.75
N LEU A 102 3.24 -10.44 6.97
CA LEU A 102 2.79 -10.84 8.31
C LEU A 102 3.06 -12.31 8.61
N CYS A 103 2.79 -13.23 7.66
CA CYS A 103 2.92 -14.66 7.93
C CYS A 103 4.36 -15.17 7.78
N PHE A 104 5.18 -14.53 6.94
CA PHE A 104 6.57 -14.97 6.73
C PHE A 104 7.57 -14.05 7.42
N LEU A 105 7.55 -12.75 7.14
CA LEU A 105 8.52 -11.81 7.71
C LEU A 105 8.15 -11.43 9.15
N GLY A 106 6.92 -11.01 9.39
CA GLY A 106 6.47 -10.45 10.67
C GLY A 106 6.57 -11.44 11.82
N ARG A 107 6.39 -12.75 11.56
CA ARG A 107 6.54 -13.78 12.60
C ARG A 107 7.94 -13.88 13.20
N ARG A 108 8.96 -13.41 12.50
CA ARG A 108 10.35 -13.39 13.01
C ARG A 108 10.63 -12.20 13.94
N PHE A 109 9.67 -11.27 14.06
CA PHE A 109 9.79 -10.07 14.87
C PHE A 109 8.67 -10.06 15.92
N PRO A 110 8.96 -10.42 17.18
CA PRO A 110 7.95 -10.51 18.23
C PRO A 110 7.06 -9.27 18.38
N PRO A 111 7.57 -8.01 18.27
CA PRO A 111 6.73 -6.84 18.34
C PRO A 111 5.69 -6.75 17.21
N ILE A 112 6.00 -7.26 16.00
CA ILE A 112 5.06 -7.29 14.87
C ILE A 112 4.05 -8.44 15.06
N ALA A 113 4.52 -9.60 15.50
CA ALA A 113 3.66 -10.75 15.74
C ALA A 113 2.61 -10.50 16.85
N ALA A 114 2.94 -9.64 17.82
CA ALA A 114 2.05 -9.25 18.92
C ALA A 114 0.95 -8.25 18.55
N LEU A 115 1.01 -7.62 17.35
CA LEU A 115 0.00 -6.67 16.90
C LEU A 115 -1.35 -7.36 16.63
N PRO A 116 -2.49 -6.63 16.69
CA PRO A 116 -3.79 -7.12 16.27
C PRO A 116 -3.78 -7.48 14.77
N GLN A 117 -3.58 -8.75 14.46
CA GLN A 117 -3.32 -9.21 13.10
C GLN A 117 -4.44 -8.83 12.11
N GLY A 118 -5.73 -8.89 12.52
CA GLY A 118 -6.84 -8.48 11.66
C GLY A 118 -6.74 -7.04 11.17
N ALA A 119 -6.34 -6.12 12.04
CA ALA A 119 -6.12 -4.73 11.69
C ALA A 119 -4.93 -4.56 10.73
N GLN A 120 -3.84 -5.32 10.95
CA GLN A 120 -2.68 -5.30 10.05
C GLN A 120 -3.02 -5.85 8.66
N TRP A 121 -3.83 -6.91 8.58
CA TRP A 121 -4.34 -7.40 7.28
C TRP A 121 -5.18 -6.36 6.57
N ALA A 122 -6.05 -5.65 7.30
CA ALA A 122 -6.88 -4.58 6.74
C ALA A 122 -6.04 -3.42 6.20
N ASP A 123 -4.92 -3.07 6.84
CA ASP A 123 -3.98 -2.05 6.38
C ASP A 123 -3.40 -2.43 4.99
N HIS A 124 -2.98 -3.67 4.81
CA HIS A 124 -2.43 -4.14 3.53
C HIS A 124 -3.49 -4.20 2.43
N VAL A 125 -4.70 -4.64 2.76
CA VAL A 125 -5.84 -4.64 1.82
C VAL A 125 -6.18 -3.21 1.39
N ALA A 126 -6.21 -2.26 2.33
CA ALA A 126 -6.45 -0.84 2.05
C ALA A 126 -5.35 -0.26 1.15
N PHE A 127 -4.07 -0.55 1.44
CA PHE A 127 -2.95 -0.16 0.59
C PHE A 127 -3.16 -0.63 -0.85
N GLY A 128 -3.38 -1.94 -1.03
CA GLY A 128 -3.56 -2.54 -2.33
C GLY A 128 -4.78 -1.99 -3.08
N ALA A 129 -5.93 -1.83 -2.38
CA ALA A 129 -7.16 -1.30 -2.97
C ALA A 129 -6.98 0.14 -3.49
N VAL A 130 -6.39 1.01 -2.66
CA VAL A 130 -6.16 2.42 -3.02
C VAL A 130 -5.17 2.53 -4.18
N LEU A 131 -4.06 1.80 -4.11
CA LEU A 131 -3.06 1.82 -5.17
C LEU A 131 -3.62 1.24 -6.48
N GLY A 132 -4.34 0.11 -6.40
CA GLY A 132 -5.00 -0.48 -7.56
C GLY A 132 -6.06 0.44 -8.19
N TRP A 133 -6.80 1.17 -7.36
CA TRP A 133 -7.73 2.20 -7.83
C TRP A 133 -7.00 3.36 -8.52
N ALA A 134 -5.90 3.84 -7.97
CA ALA A 134 -5.10 4.92 -8.54
C ALA A 134 -4.46 4.53 -9.89
N LEU A 135 -4.14 3.25 -10.07
CA LEU A 135 -3.54 2.70 -11.30
C LEU A 135 -4.58 2.21 -12.33
N ARG A 136 -5.88 2.44 -12.09
CA ARG A 136 -6.90 2.08 -13.08
C ARG A 136 -6.72 2.87 -14.37
N PRO A 137 -6.94 2.24 -15.54
CA PRO A 137 -6.95 2.96 -16.80
C PRO A 137 -8.04 4.04 -16.78
N VAL A 138 -7.69 5.27 -17.08
CA VAL A 138 -8.67 6.33 -17.29
C VAL A 138 -9.32 6.09 -18.65
N PRO A 139 -10.66 5.99 -18.75
CA PRO A 139 -11.32 5.93 -20.04
C PRO A 139 -10.95 7.18 -20.83
N SER A 140 -10.36 7.02 -22.02
CA SER A 140 -10.24 8.13 -22.95
C SER A 140 -11.66 8.47 -23.42
N HIS A 141 -12.26 9.48 -22.80
CA HIS A 141 -13.44 10.10 -23.38
C HIS A 141 -13.03 10.59 -24.76
N ALA A 142 -13.61 10.00 -25.80
CA ALA A 142 -13.52 10.53 -27.13
C ALA A 142 -13.90 12.01 -27.04
N LEU A 143 -12.98 12.90 -27.35
CA LEU A 143 -13.31 14.30 -27.52
C LEU A 143 -14.46 14.32 -28.53
N PRO A 144 -15.57 15.02 -28.26
CA PRO A 144 -16.61 15.18 -29.24
C PRO A 144 -15.92 15.73 -30.51
N CYS A 145 -16.07 15.02 -31.61
CA CYS A 145 -15.62 15.52 -32.90
C CYS A 145 -16.15 16.95 -33.03
N SER A 146 -15.25 17.94 -33.00
CA SER A 146 -15.62 19.27 -33.35
C SER A 146 -16.09 19.24 -34.81
N GLY A 147 -17.42 19.13 -34.96
CA GLY A 147 -18.05 19.18 -36.23
C GLY A 147 -17.63 20.50 -36.90
N SER A 148 -16.85 20.40 -37.94
CA SER A 148 -16.61 21.48 -38.86
C SER A 148 -17.94 21.88 -39.48
N TRP A 149 -18.52 22.95 -39.00
CA TRP A 149 -19.58 23.63 -39.69
C TRP A 149 -18.93 24.38 -40.87
N VAL A 150 -19.18 23.88 -42.08
CA VAL A 150 -18.94 24.58 -43.36
C VAL A 150 -20.23 25.28 -43.72
#